data_06725ce2829fc9c2346e8f0d7d708c72
#
_entry.id   06725ce2829fc9c2346e8f0d7d708c72
#
_cell.length_a   1.000
_cell.length_b   1.000
_cell.length_c   1.000
_cell.angle_alpha   90.00
_cell.angle_beta   90.00
_cell.angle_gamma   90.00
#
_symmetry.space_group_name_H-M   'P 1'
#
loop_
_entity.id
_entity.type
_entity.pdbx_description
1 polymer ?
#
loop_
_entity_poly.entity_id
_entity_poly.type
_entity_poly.pdbx_seq_one_letter_code
_entity_poly.pdbx_strand_id
1 'polypeptide(L)'
;GDGSFGLNAMEIDTAVRHKIAVLVVISLNGGWTADPDKNKPGRELGYTRYDKMAEALGAYGAYVDKPEDIRPALEKAQKEVDKGRVAVVNVRTDYRARAGTLAFASYST
;
A
#
# COMPACT_ATOMS: atom_id res chain seq x y z
N GLY A 1 -3.79 -4.16 -1.55
CA GLY A 1 -3.70 -3.20 -2.66
C GLY A 1 -4.15 -1.81 -2.27
N ASP A 2 -3.81 -0.84 -3.08
CA ASP A 2 -4.13 0.57 -2.87
C ASP A 2 -5.64 0.87 -2.85
N GLY A 3 -6.42 0.20 -3.69
CA GLY A 3 -7.87 0.34 -3.68
C GLY A 3 -8.48 -0.06 -2.34
N SER A 4 -8.11 -1.22 -1.82
CA SER A 4 -8.61 -1.69 -0.51
C SER A 4 -8.10 -0.81 0.64
N PHE A 5 -6.83 -0.39 0.58
CA PHE A 5 -6.28 0.52 1.57
C PHE A 5 -7.02 1.86 1.59
N GLY A 6 -7.35 2.40 0.41
CA GLY A 6 -8.03 3.68 0.28
C GLY A 6 -9.42 3.73 0.93
N LEU A 7 -10.09 2.58 1.10
CA LEU A 7 -11.41 2.54 1.74
C LEU A 7 -11.39 3.02 3.20
N ASN A 8 -10.32 2.71 3.93
CA ASN A 8 -10.18 3.03 5.35
C ASN A 8 -8.79 3.61 5.68
N ALA A 9 -8.17 4.30 4.74
CA ALA A 9 -6.80 4.83 4.90
C ALA A 9 -6.65 5.75 6.12
N MET A 10 -7.72 6.43 6.55
CA MET A 10 -7.70 7.30 7.73
C MET A 10 -7.56 6.55 9.05
N GLU A 11 -7.69 5.21 9.06
CA GLU A 11 -7.39 4.42 10.25
C GLU A 11 -5.90 4.45 10.64
N ILE A 12 -5.04 4.93 9.75
CA ILE A 12 -3.65 5.28 10.12
C ILE A 12 -3.64 6.37 11.21
N ASP A 13 -4.50 7.37 11.11
CA ASP A 13 -4.66 8.39 12.15
C ASP A 13 -5.12 7.77 13.49
N THR A 14 -6.06 6.84 13.42
CA THR A 14 -6.51 6.09 14.61
C THR A 14 -5.36 5.35 15.26
N ALA A 15 -4.57 4.61 14.48
CA ALA A 15 -3.42 3.87 14.99
C ALA A 15 -2.35 4.79 15.62
N VAL A 16 -2.09 5.95 15.00
CA VAL A 16 -1.14 6.94 15.52
C VAL A 16 -1.65 7.51 16.86
N ARG A 17 -2.89 7.95 16.92
CA ARG A 17 -3.49 8.54 18.14
C ARG A 17 -3.54 7.55 19.31
N HIS A 18 -3.80 6.28 19.02
CA HIS A 18 -3.88 5.23 20.05
C HIS A 18 -2.56 4.49 20.28
N LYS A 19 -1.47 4.93 19.64
CA LYS A 19 -0.12 4.34 19.78
C LYS A 19 -0.11 2.83 19.48
N ILE A 20 -0.83 2.43 18.45
CA ILE A 20 -0.88 1.05 17.96
C ILE A 20 0.18 0.89 16.89
N ALA A 21 1.32 0.34 17.26
CA ALA A 21 2.42 0.10 16.31
C ALA A 21 2.03 -0.99 15.31
N VAL A 22 2.00 -0.62 14.04
CA VAL A 22 1.65 -1.54 12.94
C VAL A 22 2.47 -1.20 11.70
N LEU A 23 2.91 -2.23 10.98
CA LEU A 23 3.52 -2.10 9.66
C LEU A 23 2.46 -2.36 8.58
N VAL A 24 2.19 -1.37 7.77
CA VAL A 24 1.30 -1.48 6.61
C VAL A 24 2.12 -1.43 5.33
N VAL A 25 2.05 -2.49 4.53
CA VAL A 25 2.70 -2.56 3.22
C VAL A 25 1.63 -2.51 2.14
N ILE A 26 1.67 -1.48 1.30
CA ILE A 26 0.70 -1.26 0.25
C ILE A 26 1.30 -1.72 -1.08
N SER A 27 0.68 -2.73 -1.71
CA SER A 27 0.94 -3.06 -3.10
C SER A 27 0.24 -2.03 -3.98
N LEU A 28 0.98 -1.00 -4.38
CA LEU A 28 0.48 0.15 -5.11
C LEU A 28 0.56 -0.11 -6.61
N ASN A 29 -0.49 -0.69 -7.17
CA ASN A 29 -0.56 -0.95 -8.61
C ASN A 29 -1.32 0.15 -9.39
N GLY A 30 -1.86 1.14 -8.72
CA GLY A 30 -2.56 2.27 -9.32
C GLY A 30 -3.96 1.93 -9.82
N GLY A 31 -4.55 0.82 -9.39
CA GLY A 31 -5.83 0.39 -9.89
C GLY A 31 -6.68 -0.40 -8.92
N TRP A 32 -7.97 -0.32 -9.14
CA TRP A 32 -8.97 -1.11 -8.44
C TRP A 32 -9.24 -2.40 -9.20
N THR A 33 -8.95 -3.54 -8.59
CA THR A 33 -9.01 -4.86 -9.22
C THR A 33 -8.07 -4.99 -10.44
N ALA A 34 -8.05 -6.17 -11.04
CA ALA A 34 -7.21 -6.41 -12.20
C ALA A 34 -7.86 -5.86 -13.48
N ASP A 35 -7.28 -4.83 -14.02
CA ASP A 35 -7.68 -4.21 -15.29
C ASP A 35 -6.44 -3.90 -16.14
N PRO A 36 -5.81 -4.95 -16.73
CA PRO A 36 -4.54 -4.79 -17.46
C PRO A 36 -4.67 -3.90 -18.69
N ASP A 37 -5.86 -3.83 -19.27
CA ASP A 37 -6.12 -3.06 -20.49
C ASP A 37 -6.57 -1.62 -20.17
N LYS A 38 -6.77 -1.30 -18.90
CA LYS A 38 -7.23 0.01 -18.42
C LYS A 38 -8.48 0.52 -19.15
N ASN A 39 -9.39 -0.40 -19.44
CA ASN A 39 -10.59 -0.10 -20.22
C ASN A 39 -11.89 -0.10 -19.40
N LYS A 40 -11.80 -0.35 -18.09
CA LYS A 40 -12.95 -0.37 -17.20
C LYS A 40 -13.08 0.96 -16.45
N PRO A 41 -14.19 1.68 -16.61
CA PRO A 41 -14.39 2.95 -15.93
C PRO A 41 -14.24 2.85 -14.40
N GLY A 42 -13.61 3.87 -13.79
CA GLY A 42 -13.47 3.99 -12.34
C GLY A 42 -12.46 3.06 -11.70
N ARG A 43 -11.70 2.29 -12.47
CA ARG A 43 -10.70 1.37 -11.92
C ARG A 43 -9.29 1.94 -11.85
N GLU A 44 -9.01 2.99 -12.60
CA GLU A 44 -7.72 3.66 -12.54
C GLU A 44 -7.70 4.64 -11.36
N LEU A 45 -6.80 4.41 -10.40
CA LEU A 45 -6.69 5.20 -9.17
C LEU A 45 -5.46 6.12 -9.17
N GLY A 46 -4.53 5.94 -10.12
CA GLY A 46 -3.23 6.59 -10.10
C GLY A 46 -2.32 5.99 -9.01
N TYR A 47 -1.14 6.60 -8.86
CA TYR A 47 -0.14 6.16 -7.88
C TYR A 47 -0.13 7.10 -6.69
N THR A 48 -1.17 7.01 -5.86
CA THR A 48 -1.34 7.87 -4.69
C THR A 48 -0.21 7.69 -3.68
N ARG A 49 0.34 8.80 -3.21
CA ARG A 49 1.42 8.84 -2.23
C ARG A 49 0.86 8.67 -0.81
N TYR A 50 0.41 7.46 -0.48
CA TYR A 50 -0.09 7.13 0.86
C TYR A 50 0.99 7.22 1.94
N ASP A 51 2.26 7.04 1.57
CA ASP A 51 3.38 7.29 2.45
C ASP A 51 3.42 8.75 2.93
N LYS A 52 3.16 9.71 2.05
CA LYS A 52 3.09 11.13 2.41
C LYS A 52 1.87 11.47 3.26
N MET A 53 0.74 10.85 2.96
CA MET A 53 -0.45 10.95 3.81
C MET A 53 -0.14 10.42 5.22
N ALA A 54 0.49 9.26 5.32
CA ALA A 54 0.87 8.67 6.60
C ALA A 54 1.82 9.58 7.40
N GLU A 55 2.83 10.19 6.74
CA GLU A 55 3.71 11.17 7.36
C GLU A 55 2.92 12.37 7.92
N ALA A 56 1.96 12.89 7.15
CA ALA A 56 1.11 14.00 7.59
C ALA A 56 0.26 13.65 8.81
N LEU A 57 -0.11 12.39 8.98
CA LEU A 57 -0.85 11.87 10.14
C LEU A 57 0.07 11.53 11.33
N GLY A 58 1.37 11.65 11.19
CA GLY A 58 2.36 11.39 12.25
C GLY A 58 2.98 9.99 12.23
N ALA A 59 2.70 9.18 11.21
CA ALA A 59 3.33 7.89 11.00
C ALA A 59 4.68 8.00 10.26
N TYR A 60 5.43 6.92 10.21
CA TYR A 60 6.56 6.78 9.30
C TYR A 60 6.04 6.39 7.91
N GLY A 61 6.51 7.07 6.87
CA GLY A 61 6.16 6.78 5.49
C GLY A 61 7.39 6.47 4.65
N ALA A 62 7.28 5.48 3.75
CA ALA A 62 8.29 5.17 2.76
C ALA A 62 7.65 4.82 1.41
N TYR A 63 8.35 5.16 0.33
CA TYR A 63 7.95 4.84 -1.03
C TYR A 63 9.05 4.06 -1.72
N VAL A 64 8.68 2.99 -2.39
CA VAL A 64 9.60 2.09 -3.10
C VAL A 64 9.08 1.85 -4.51
N ASP A 65 9.93 2.06 -5.52
CA ASP A 65 9.61 1.80 -6.92
C ASP A 65 10.61 0.86 -7.62
N LYS A 66 11.60 0.37 -6.88
CA LYS A 66 12.59 -0.59 -7.38
C LYS A 66 12.62 -1.84 -6.50
N PRO A 67 12.68 -3.03 -7.10
CA PRO A 67 12.70 -4.29 -6.35
C PRO A 67 13.82 -4.40 -5.31
N GLU A 68 15.01 -3.91 -5.64
CA GLU A 68 16.18 -3.93 -4.76
C GLU A 68 16.01 -3.10 -3.49
N ASP A 69 15.15 -2.09 -3.52
CA ASP A 69 14.91 -1.20 -2.40
C ASP A 69 13.82 -1.70 -1.43
N ILE A 70 13.07 -2.76 -1.81
CA ILE A 70 11.97 -3.28 -1.00
C ILE A 70 12.46 -3.76 0.37
N ARG A 71 13.44 -4.65 0.41
CA ARG A 71 13.95 -5.19 1.67
C ARG A 71 14.52 -4.11 2.59
N PRO A 72 15.40 -3.20 2.13
CA PRO A 72 15.90 -2.12 2.98
C PRO A 72 14.80 -1.21 3.53
N ALA A 73 13.77 -0.91 2.72
CA ALA A 73 12.64 -0.09 3.16
C ALA A 73 11.81 -0.78 4.24
N LEU A 74 11.55 -2.08 4.07
CA LEU A 74 10.81 -2.88 5.06
C LEU A 74 11.59 -2.99 6.39
N GLU A 75 12.91 -3.20 6.32
CA GLU A 75 13.76 -3.26 7.52
C GLU A 75 13.76 -1.93 8.29
N LYS A 76 13.82 -0.80 7.59
CA LYS A 76 13.71 0.53 8.21
C LYS A 76 12.34 0.74 8.84
N ALA A 77 11.27 0.39 8.12
CA ALA A 77 9.91 0.52 8.61
C ALA A 77 9.67 -0.37 9.84
N GLN A 78 10.21 -1.59 9.86
CA GLN A 78 10.12 -2.48 11.02
C GLN A 78 10.82 -1.88 12.24
N LYS A 79 11.98 -1.27 12.07
CA LYS A 79 12.67 -0.57 13.18
C LYS A 79 11.82 0.56 13.76
N GLU A 80 11.05 1.26 12.95
CA GLU A 80 10.13 2.29 13.44
C GLU A 80 8.97 1.66 14.23
N VAL A 81 8.43 0.54 13.75
CA VAL A 81 7.39 -0.21 14.48
C VAL A 81 7.91 -0.73 15.82
N ASP A 82 9.15 -1.23 15.86
CA ASP A 82 9.80 -1.71 17.08
C ASP A 82 9.97 -0.58 18.14
N LYS A 83 10.04 0.68 17.67
CA LYS A 83 10.02 1.87 18.55
C LYS A 83 8.60 2.31 18.95
N GLY A 84 7.57 1.60 18.54
CA GLY A 84 6.17 1.92 18.86
C GLY A 84 5.48 2.84 17.84
N ARG A 85 6.06 3.07 16.67
CA ARG A 85 5.46 3.91 15.62
C ARG A 85 4.64 3.11 14.61
N VAL A 86 3.63 3.75 14.05
CA VAL A 86 2.97 3.26 12.84
C VAL A 86 3.88 3.50 11.65
N ALA A 87 4.01 2.53 10.76
CA ALA A 87 4.79 2.65 9.52
C ALA A 87 3.96 2.23 8.31
N VAL A 88 4.03 3.01 7.23
CA VAL A 88 3.37 2.73 5.96
C VAL A 88 4.42 2.72 4.85
N VAL A 89 4.51 1.60 4.14
CA VAL A 89 5.42 1.43 3.01
C VAL A 89 4.61 1.27 1.73
N ASN A 90 4.68 2.26 0.86
CA ASN A 90 4.11 2.22 -0.49
C ASN A 90 5.09 1.50 -1.42
N VAL A 91 4.75 0.33 -1.89
CA VAL A 91 5.54 -0.41 -2.88
C VAL A 91 4.84 -0.34 -4.23
N ARG A 92 5.43 0.39 -5.17
CA ARG A 92 4.91 0.47 -6.53
C ARG A 92 5.08 -0.87 -7.22
N THR A 93 3.98 -1.43 -7.69
CA THR A 93 3.93 -2.73 -8.38
C THR A 93 3.41 -2.58 -9.80
N ASP A 94 3.67 -3.57 -10.64
CA ASP A 94 3.15 -3.60 -12.01
C ASP A 94 1.67 -4.00 -12.00
N TYR A 95 0.79 -3.14 -12.51
CA TYR A 95 -0.65 -3.42 -12.61
C TYR A 95 -0.99 -4.61 -13.51
N ARG A 96 -0.05 -5.04 -14.36
CA ARG A 96 -0.21 -6.20 -15.24
C ARG A 96 0.18 -7.52 -14.57
N ALA A 97 0.93 -7.43 -13.45
CA ALA A 97 1.39 -8.63 -12.74
C ALA A 97 0.22 -9.42 -12.16
N ARG A 98 0.25 -10.73 -12.35
CA ARG A 98 -0.77 -11.66 -11.87
C ARG A 98 -0.13 -12.77 -11.05
N ALA A 99 -0.85 -13.24 -10.06
CA ALA A 99 -0.47 -14.48 -9.40
C ALA A 99 -0.73 -15.67 -10.32
N GLY A 100 0.23 -16.61 -10.41
CA GLY A 100 0.19 -17.72 -11.37
C GLY A 100 -0.88 -18.77 -11.10
N THR A 101 -1.54 -18.75 -9.94
CA THR A 101 -2.62 -19.67 -9.59
C THR A 101 -3.81 -18.87 -9.08
N LEU A 102 -4.89 -18.81 -9.86
CA LEU A 102 -6.03 -18.02 -9.46
C LEU A 102 -7.35 -18.74 -9.59
N ALA A 103 -7.75 -19.32 -8.46
CA ALA A 103 -9.16 -19.53 -8.17
C ALA A 103 -9.95 -18.23 -7.94
N PHE A 104 -9.26 -17.07 -7.86
CA PHE A 104 -9.89 -15.76 -7.62
C PHE A 104 -10.41 -15.05 -8.87
N ALA A 105 -10.14 -15.57 -10.05
CA ALA A 105 -10.60 -14.95 -11.30
C ALA A 105 -12.13 -14.89 -11.42
N SER A 106 -12.87 -15.71 -10.68
CA SER A 106 -14.33 -15.72 -10.69
C SER A 106 -14.98 -14.56 -9.92
N TYR A 107 -14.21 -13.79 -9.15
CA TYR A 107 -14.72 -12.65 -8.38
C TYR A 107 -14.45 -11.29 -9.06
N SER A 108 -13.82 -11.29 -10.22
CA SER A 108 -13.42 -10.07 -10.93
C SER A 108 -14.38 -9.71 -12.08
N THR A 109 -15.64 -9.94 -11.89
CA THR A 109 -16.65 -9.52 -12.87
C THR A 109 -17.01 -8.05 -12.69
#